data_7d6d98d87cac9079292685aac1deeb08
#
_entry.id   7d6d98d87cac9079292685aac1deeb08
#
_cell.length_a   1.000
_cell.length_b   1.000
_cell.length_c   1.000
_cell.angle_alpha   90.00
_cell.angle_beta   90.00
_cell.angle_gamma   90.00
#
_symmetry.space_group_name_H-M   'P 1'
#
loop_
_entity.id
_entity.type
_entity.pdbx_description
1 polymer ?
#
loop_
_entity_poly.entity_id
_entity_poly.type
_entity_poly.pdbx_seq_one_letter_code
_entity_poly.pdbx_strand_id
1 'polypeptide(L)'
;MRAACCEATVLRNEVIAPDIRLLTVVWPDRDHAPHAGQFFTLRSWGADEAPFLSRPISVHRWNPDSSTIEFLYQVVGEGTEKLAQLKQQDTFQLTGPMGNGFDVPDILSKYKMIAVVGGGIGTAPMFQLTRELAAAGVKPDVFFGFRDTPYCMEEYRSIANLVKVSTDTGAVGFHGFVTQLYDPADYDVVLVCGPTVMMKNAARLCAEKGTPCFVSMEKKMACGIGACLGCTCETKGGEGKSVCKNGPVFDATEVFF
;
A
#
# COMPACT_ATOMS: atom_id res chain seq x y z
N MET A 1 8.57 -13.90 9.86
CA MET A 1 8.78 -14.05 8.40
C MET A 1 10.21 -13.68 8.05
N ARG A 2 10.88 -14.42 7.16
CA ARG A 2 12.29 -14.16 6.81
C ARG A 2 12.30 -13.45 5.46
N ALA A 3 12.72 -12.18 5.40
CA ALA A 3 12.85 -11.46 4.14
C ALA A 3 13.97 -12.06 3.30
N ALA A 4 13.73 -12.27 2.01
CA ALA A 4 14.75 -12.66 1.05
C ALA A 4 15.36 -11.42 0.39
N CYS A 5 16.65 -11.48 0.07
CA CYS A 5 17.34 -10.45 -0.72
C CYS A 5 17.79 -11.11 -2.02
N CYS A 6 17.34 -10.60 -3.14
CA CYS A 6 17.70 -11.11 -4.44
C CYS A 6 17.91 -10.00 -5.47
N GLU A 7 18.49 -10.35 -6.57
CA GLU A 7 18.50 -9.55 -7.78
C GLU A 7 17.24 -9.84 -8.59
N ALA A 8 16.43 -8.81 -8.82
CA ALA A 8 15.17 -8.90 -9.56
C ALA A 8 15.36 -8.35 -10.97
N THR A 9 14.75 -9.00 -11.96
CA THR A 9 14.77 -8.56 -13.36
C THR A 9 13.53 -7.73 -13.69
N VAL A 10 13.75 -6.58 -14.31
CA VAL A 10 12.68 -5.69 -14.79
C VAL A 10 12.04 -6.27 -16.05
N LEU A 11 10.74 -6.44 -16.02
CA LEU A 11 9.95 -6.79 -17.20
C LEU A 11 9.37 -5.53 -17.87
N ARG A 12 8.88 -4.58 -17.09
CA ARG A 12 8.31 -3.31 -17.56
C ARG A 12 8.46 -2.24 -16.49
N ASN A 13 8.56 -0.98 -16.92
CA ASN A 13 8.54 0.19 -16.05
C ASN A 13 7.80 1.33 -16.77
N GLU A 14 6.49 1.39 -16.59
CA GLU A 14 5.56 2.18 -17.39
C GLU A 14 5.12 3.44 -16.66
N VAL A 15 4.91 4.52 -17.40
CA VAL A 15 4.27 5.74 -16.87
C VAL A 15 2.76 5.52 -16.90
N ILE A 16 2.12 5.60 -15.74
CA ILE A 16 0.67 5.42 -15.59
C ILE A 16 -0.07 6.77 -15.52
N ALA A 17 0.56 7.73 -14.84
CA ALA A 17 0.08 9.11 -14.72
C ALA A 17 1.29 10.03 -14.47
N PRO A 18 1.15 11.35 -14.46
CA PRO A 18 2.24 12.24 -14.06
C PRO A 18 2.85 11.79 -12.74
N ASP A 19 4.18 11.59 -12.74
CA ASP A 19 4.99 11.12 -11.60
C ASP A 19 4.58 9.74 -11.02
N ILE A 20 3.66 9.01 -11.64
CA ILE A 20 3.23 7.67 -11.22
C ILE A 20 3.74 6.63 -12.21
N ARG A 21 4.43 5.63 -11.70
CA ARG A 21 4.97 4.51 -12.49
C ARG A 21 4.54 3.16 -11.96
N LEU A 22 4.40 2.21 -12.88
CA LEU A 22 4.16 0.80 -12.59
C LEU A 22 5.40 0.01 -13.02
N LEU A 23 6.13 -0.51 -12.03
CA LEU A 23 7.30 -1.37 -12.22
C LEU A 23 6.88 -2.83 -12.06
N THR A 24 7.03 -3.63 -13.11
CA THR A 24 6.79 -5.07 -13.10
C THR A 24 8.12 -5.80 -13.11
N VAL A 25 8.32 -6.72 -12.16
CA VAL A 25 9.57 -7.47 -11.99
C VAL A 25 9.32 -8.95 -11.80
N VAL A 26 10.31 -9.78 -12.12
CA VAL A 26 10.31 -11.20 -11.75
C VAL A 26 10.70 -11.34 -10.28
N TRP A 27 9.90 -12.08 -9.52
CA TRP A 27 10.21 -12.51 -8.15
C TRP A 27 10.51 -14.00 -8.14
N PRO A 28 11.78 -14.41 -7.98
CA PRO A 28 12.17 -15.82 -8.12
C PRO A 28 11.78 -16.67 -6.91
N ASP A 29 11.59 -16.05 -5.74
CA ASP A 29 11.34 -16.75 -4.47
C ASP A 29 9.84 -16.96 -4.25
N ARG A 30 9.32 -18.10 -4.70
CA ARG A 30 7.90 -18.45 -4.54
C ARG A 30 7.53 -18.86 -3.12
N ASP A 31 8.50 -19.30 -2.32
CA ASP A 31 8.26 -19.71 -0.93
C ASP A 31 7.97 -18.52 -0.03
N HIS A 32 8.34 -17.32 -0.48
CA HIS A 32 8.07 -16.05 0.20
C HIS A 32 7.13 -15.17 -0.64
N ALA A 33 5.96 -15.69 -0.97
CA ALA A 33 4.92 -14.91 -1.66
C ALA A 33 4.46 -13.73 -0.79
N PRO A 34 4.38 -12.51 -1.36
CA PRO A 34 3.89 -11.36 -0.61
C PRO A 34 2.37 -11.39 -0.43
N HIS A 35 1.91 -10.81 0.68
CA HIS A 35 0.49 -10.60 1.00
C HIS A 35 0.12 -9.12 0.95
N ALA A 36 -1.18 -8.86 0.90
CA ALA A 36 -1.73 -7.51 0.88
C ALA A 36 -1.17 -6.62 2.02
N GLY A 37 -0.72 -5.42 1.67
CA GLY A 37 -0.17 -4.45 2.62
C GLY A 37 1.30 -4.66 2.98
N GLN A 38 1.96 -5.73 2.51
CA GLN A 38 3.40 -5.88 2.64
C GLN A 38 4.15 -5.01 1.63
N PHE A 39 5.43 -4.80 1.87
CA PHE A 39 6.31 -3.98 1.04
C PHE A 39 7.66 -4.65 0.80
N PHE A 40 8.40 -4.12 -0.15
CA PHE A 40 9.80 -4.46 -0.42
C PHE A 40 10.65 -3.21 -0.34
N THR A 41 11.95 -3.37 -0.11
CA THR A 41 12.91 -2.30 -0.33
C THR A 41 13.60 -2.50 -1.67
N LEU A 42 13.61 -1.45 -2.50
CA LEU A 42 14.12 -1.41 -3.86
C LEU A 42 15.37 -0.55 -3.91
N ARG A 43 16.42 -1.04 -4.62
CA ARG A 43 17.67 -0.32 -4.85
C ARG A 43 18.25 -0.64 -6.22
N SER A 44 18.35 0.37 -7.08
CA SER A 44 18.88 0.27 -8.45
C SER A 44 20.20 1.01 -8.63
N TRP A 45 20.90 1.30 -7.55
CA TRP A 45 22.18 2.04 -7.53
C TRP A 45 23.20 1.36 -6.62
N GLY A 46 24.48 1.68 -6.82
CA GLY A 46 25.60 1.09 -6.11
C GLY A 46 25.57 1.34 -4.60
N ALA A 47 26.31 0.52 -3.84
CA ALA A 47 26.39 0.63 -2.38
C ALA A 47 26.98 1.97 -1.93
N ASP A 48 27.91 2.52 -2.69
CA ASP A 48 28.64 3.76 -2.41
C ASP A 48 27.96 5.01 -3.05
N GLU A 49 26.80 4.82 -3.68
CA GLU A 49 26.04 5.90 -4.31
C GLU A 49 24.93 6.42 -3.41
N ALA A 50 24.67 7.74 -3.49
CA ALA A 50 23.47 8.32 -2.93
C ALA A 50 22.21 7.93 -3.78
N PRO A 51 21.07 7.84 -3.12
CA PRO A 51 20.81 7.91 -1.69
C PRO A 51 21.22 6.60 -0.97
N PHE A 52 21.77 6.66 0.22
CA PHE A 52 22.27 5.48 0.92
C PHE A 52 21.21 4.43 1.29
N LEU A 53 19.96 4.86 1.44
CA LEU A 53 18.87 3.96 1.85
C LEU A 53 18.06 3.50 0.63
N SER A 54 17.70 2.22 0.61
CA SER A 54 16.73 1.67 -0.34
C SER A 54 15.35 2.29 -0.19
N ARG A 55 14.50 2.19 -1.21
CA ARG A 55 13.13 2.73 -1.16
C ARG A 55 12.14 1.64 -0.74
N PRO A 56 11.44 1.81 0.39
CA PRO A 56 10.33 0.94 0.73
C PRO A 56 9.14 1.25 -0.20
N ILE A 57 8.69 0.25 -0.95
CA ILE A 57 7.55 0.37 -1.87
C ILE A 57 6.61 -0.79 -1.60
N SER A 58 5.33 -0.48 -1.41
CA SER A 58 4.29 -1.47 -1.16
C SER A 58 4.02 -2.33 -2.39
N VAL A 59 3.67 -3.58 -2.16
CA VAL A 59 3.22 -4.48 -3.22
C VAL A 59 1.88 -3.97 -3.77
N HIS A 60 1.84 -3.71 -5.07
CA HIS A 60 0.62 -3.38 -5.77
C HIS A 60 -0.12 -4.64 -6.20
N ARG A 61 0.62 -5.57 -6.83
CA ARG A 61 0.07 -6.85 -7.30
C ARG A 61 1.13 -7.94 -7.21
N TRP A 62 0.75 -9.10 -6.71
CA TRP A 62 1.48 -10.35 -6.84
C TRP A 62 0.75 -11.29 -7.79
N ASN A 63 1.46 -11.84 -8.76
CA ASN A 63 0.92 -12.84 -9.67
C ASN A 63 1.72 -14.14 -9.52
N PRO A 64 1.16 -15.16 -8.84
CA PRO A 64 1.85 -16.42 -8.57
C PRO A 64 2.13 -17.23 -9.85
N ASP A 65 1.26 -17.15 -10.86
CA ASP A 65 1.40 -17.95 -12.09
C ASP A 65 2.64 -17.55 -12.88
N SER A 66 2.88 -16.24 -13.03
CA SER A 66 4.04 -15.68 -13.72
C SER A 66 5.22 -15.38 -12.80
N SER A 67 5.08 -15.57 -11.48
CA SER A 67 6.07 -15.16 -10.47
C SER A 67 6.49 -13.69 -10.62
N THR A 68 5.51 -12.79 -10.80
CA THR A 68 5.77 -11.36 -10.99
C THR A 68 5.17 -10.53 -9.86
N ILE A 69 5.93 -9.50 -9.46
CA ILE A 69 5.43 -8.45 -8.57
C ILE A 69 5.31 -7.15 -9.37
N GLU A 70 4.24 -6.42 -9.11
CA GLU A 70 4.06 -5.05 -9.58
C GLU A 70 4.16 -4.08 -8.40
N PHE A 71 4.91 -3.01 -8.62
CA PHE A 71 5.07 -1.89 -7.70
C PHE A 71 4.54 -0.62 -8.38
N LEU A 72 3.43 -0.09 -7.88
CA LEU A 72 2.93 1.22 -8.28
C LEU A 72 3.54 2.25 -7.32
N TYR A 73 4.31 3.20 -7.85
CA TYR A 73 5.05 4.16 -7.03
C TYR A 73 5.05 5.57 -7.61
N GLN A 74 5.22 6.54 -6.73
CA GLN A 74 5.36 7.94 -7.12
C GLN A 74 6.83 8.35 -7.16
N VAL A 75 7.22 9.05 -8.21
CA VAL A 75 8.54 9.65 -8.37
C VAL A 75 8.57 10.96 -7.60
N VAL A 76 9.23 10.96 -6.42
CA VAL A 76 9.25 12.11 -5.50
C VAL A 76 10.65 12.54 -5.08
N GLY A 77 11.70 11.91 -5.61
CA GLY A 77 13.07 12.26 -5.29
C GLY A 77 14.07 11.22 -5.81
N GLU A 78 15.35 11.49 -5.59
CA GLU A 78 16.49 10.85 -6.22
C GLU A 78 16.39 9.31 -6.33
N GLY A 79 16.03 8.61 -5.26
CA GLY A 79 15.93 7.14 -5.31
C GLY A 79 14.79 6.63 -6.20
N THR A 80 13.64 7.30 -6.21
CA THR A 80 12.53 6.96 -7.10
C THR A 80 12.78 7.43 -8.53
N GLU A 81 13.58 8.49 -8.73
CA GLU A 81 14.07 8.91 -10.04
C GLU A 81 15.01 7.87 -10.65
N LYS A 82 15.95 7.30 -9.83
CA LYS A 82 16.82 6.20 -10.26
C LYS A 82 16.00 4.95 -10.61
N LEU A 83 15.01 4.58 -9.82
CA LEU A 83 14.08 3.49 -10.14
C LEU A 83 13.32 3.77 -11.45
N ALA A 84 12.94 5.02 -11.70
CA ALA A 84 12.21 5.41 -12.91
C ALA A 84 13.05 5.27 -14.19
N GLN A 85 14.38 5.20 -14.10
CA GLN A 85 15.29 5.02 -15.23
C GLN A 85 15.49 3.56 -15.62
N LEU A 86 15.08 2.60 -14.77
CA LEU A 86 15.17 1.17 -15.06
C LEU A 86 14.42 0.82 -16.35
N LYS A 87 15.06 0.04 -17.18
CA LYS A 87 14.55 -0.47 -18.46
C LYS A 87 14.30 -1.96 -18.39
N GLN A 88 13.57 -2.48 -19.36
CA GLN A 88 13.38 -3.92 -19.53
C GLN A 88 14.75 -4.65 -19.58
N GLN A 89 14.85 -5.77 -18.87
CA GLN A 89 16.03 -6.60 -18.67
C GLN A 89 17.10 -6.03 -17.72
N ASP A 90 16.95 -4.79 -17.23
CA ASP A 90 17.80 -4.33 -16.14
C ASP A 90 17.56 -5.16 -14.88
N THR A 91 18.59 -5.28 -14.05
CA THR A 91 18.51 -5.95 -12.76
C THR A 91 18.76 -4.95 -11.63
N PHE A 92 18.14 -5.20 -10.48
CA PHE A 92 18.32 -4.38 -9.31
C PHE A 92 18.06 -5.17 -8.02
N GLN A 93 18.54 -4.65 -6.89
CA GLN A 93 18.37 -5.29 -5.59
C GLN A 93 16.94 -5.12 -5.06
N LEU A 94 16.29 -6.25 -4.77
CA LEU A 94 14.97 -6.34 -4.19
C LEU A 94 15.03 -7.13 -2.89
N THR A 95 14.54 -6.57 -1.78
CA THR A 95 14.54 -7.25 -0.47
C THR A 95 13.13 -7.21 0.11
N GLY A 96 12.61 -8.38 0.43
CA GLY A 96 11.25 -8.56 1.00
C GLY A 96 10.78 -10.01 0.91
N PRO A 97 9.47 -10.26 1.08
CA PRO A 97 8.48 -9.31 1.57
C PRO A 97 8.72 -8.94 3.03
N MET A 98 8.34 -7.74 3.42
CA MET A 98 8.51 -7.20 4.78
C MET A 98 7.20 -6.70 5.36
N GLY A 99 7.17 -6.64 6.68
CA GLY A 99 6.04 -6.13 7.45
C GLY A 99 4.88 -7.12 7.59
N ASN A 100 3.97 -6.77 8.49
CA ASN A 100 2.69 -7.44 8.68
C ASN A 100 1.63 -6.67 7.90
N GLY A 101 1.15 -7.26 6.82
CA GLY A 101 0.10 -6.70 5.97
C GLY A 101 -1.29 -6.82 6.60
N PHE A 102 -2.31 -6.73 5.77
CA PHE A 102 -3.69 -7.03 6.16
C PHE A 102 -3.85 -8.53 6.34
N ASP A 103 -4.32 -8.97 7.50
CA ASP A 103 -4.67 -10.37 7.76
C ASP A 103 -6.05 -10.65 7.14
N VAL A 104 -6.06 -10.94 5.83
CA VAL A 104 -7.30 -11.17 5.06
C VAL A 104 -8.11 -12.33 5.63
N PRO A 105 -7.53 -13.47 6.02
CA PRO A 105 -8.28 -14.54 6.68
C PRO A 105 -8.96 -14.10 7.99
N ASP A 106 -8.26 -13.36 8.85
CA ASP A 106 -8.84 -12.84 10.10
C ASP A 106 -9.94 -11.81 9.83
N ILE A 107 -9.70 -10.88 8.90
CA ILE A 107 -10.70 -9.90 8.46
C ILE A 107 -11.98 -10.59 7.99
N LEU A 108 -11.88 -11.57 7.10
CA LEU A 108 -13.03 -12.27 6.54
C LEU A 108 -13.76 -13.17 7.55
N SER A 109 -13.07 -13.61 8.61
CA SER A 109 -13.70 -14.35 9.70
C SER A 109 -14.64 -13.50 10.53
N LYS A 110 -14.45 -12.18 10.56
CA LYS A 110 -15.15 -11.22 11.42
C LYS A 110 -16.09 -10.29 10.67
N TYR A 111 -15.75 -9.91 9.43
CA TYR A 111 -16.37 -8.82 8.70
C TYR A 111 -16.84 -9.26 7.31
N LYS A 112 -17.99 -8.74 6.88
CA LYS A 112 -18.59 -9.03 5.56
C LYS A 112 -18.73 -7.77 4.71
N MET A 113 -19.16 -6.67 5.32
CA MET A 113 -19.29 -5.37 4.66
C MET A 113 -17.99 -4.60 4.85
N ILE A 114 -17.15 -4.58 3.80
CA ILE A 114 -15.78 -4.05 3.86
C ILE A 114 -15.66 -2.81 2.98
N ALA A 115 -15.21 -1.69 3.57
CA ALA A 115 -14.78 -0.52 2.83
C ALA A 115 -13.25 -0.50 2.69
N VAL A 116 -12.76 -0.32 1.48
CA VAL A 116 -11.34 -0.11 1.16
C VAL A 116 -11.16 1.35 0.75
N VAL A 117 -10.37 2.10 1.52
CA VAL A 117 -10.21 3.55 1.36
C VAL A 117 -8.76 3.88 1.06
N GLY A 118 -8.50 4.58 -0.04
CA GLY A 118 -7.15 4.96 -0.45
C GLY A 118 -7.04 6.43 -0.82
N GLY A 119 -5.84 7.00 -0.65
CA GLY A 119 -5.54 8.38 -1.06
C GLY A 119 -4.22 8.51 -1.81
N GLY A 120 -4.24 9.10 -2.99
CA GLY A 120 -3.05 9.28 -3.82
C GLY A 120 -2.32 7.96 -4.07
N ILE A 121 -1.01 7.93 -3.82
CA ILE A 121 -0.22 6.69 -4.00
C ILE A 121 -0.58 5.60 -2.97
N GLY A 122 -1.24 5.93 -1.86
CA GLY A 122 -1.76 4.95 -0.92
C GLY A 122 -2.82 4.01 -1.49
N THR A 123 -3.33 4.28 -2.68
CA THR A 123 -4.16 3.33 -3.45
C THR A 123 -3.36 2.11 -3.92
N ALA A 124 -2.04 2.23 -4.08
CA ALA A 124 -1.19 1.16 -4.60
C ALA A 124 -1.30 -0.18 -3.83
N PRO A 125 -1.13 -0.25 -2.50
CA PRO A 125 -1.25 -1.49 -1.74
C PRO A 125 -2.69 -2.01 -1.66
N MET A 126 -3.69 -1.15 -1.88
CA MET A 126 -5.09 -1.53 -1.79
C MET A 126 -5.53 -2.43 -2.94
N PHE A 127 -4.76 -2.48 -4.05
CA PHE A 127 -5.10 -3.36 -5.16
C PHE A 127 -4.91 -4.85 -4.79
N GLN A 128 -3.76 -5.21 -4.23
CA GLN A 128 -3.54 -6.59 -3.76
C GLN A 128 -4.56 -6.98 -2.69
N LEU A 129 -4.89 -6.07 -1.77
CA LEU A 129 -5.92 -6.30 -0.75
C LEU A 129 -7.28 -6.59 -1.38
N THR A 130 -7.72 -5.74 -2.31
CA THR A 130 -9.02 -5.92 -3.01
C THR A 130 -9.05 -7.24 -3.79
N ARG A 131 -7.92 -7.63 -4.41
CA ARG A 131 -7.81 -8.93 -5.10
C ARG A 131 -7.92 -10.12 -4.15
N GLU A 132 -7.24 -10.08 -3.01
CA GLU A 132 -7.28 -11.18 -2.03
C GLU A 132 -8.68 -11.33 -1.43
N LEU A 133 -9.36 -10.22 -1.12
CA LEU A 133 -10.75 -10.21 -0.66
C LEU A 133 -11.69 -10.79 -1.73
N ALA A 134 -11.56 -10.34 -2.98
CA ALA A 134 -12.38 -10.82 -4.09
C ALA A 134 -12.14 -12.31 -4.41
N ALA A 135 -10.90 -12.77 -4.36
CA ALA A 135 -10.55 -14.18 -4.54
C ALA A 135 -11.14 -15.09 -3.46
N ALA A 136 -11.34 -14.55 -2.26
CA ALA A 136 -12.03 -15.23 -1.15
C ALA A 136 -13.57 -15.07 -1.20
N GLY A 137 -14.13 -14.48 -2.26
CA GLY A 137 -15.57 -14.36 -2.51
C GLY A 137 -16.23 -13.09 -1.94
N VAL A 138 -15.46 -12.16 -1.37
CA VAL A 138 -15.97 -10.90 -0.83
C VAL A 138 -15.48 -9.73 -1.67
N LYS A 139 -16.37 -9.07 -2.41
CA LYS A 139 -16.08 -7.86 -3.17
C LYS A 139 -16.29 -6.62 -2.30
N PRO A 140 -15.22 -5.90 -1.91
CA PRO A 140 -15.39 -4.71 -1.08
C PRO A 140 -15.91 -3.52 -1.88
N ASP A 141 -16.42 -2.52 -1.18
CA ASP A 141 -16.62 -1.18 -1.73
C ASP A 141 -15.32 -0.38 -1.63
N VAL A 142 -14.96 0.27 -2.72
CA VAL A 142 -13.67 0.98 -2.86
C VAL A 142 -13.90 2.48 -2.99
N PHE A 143 -13.22 3.26 -2.17
CA PHE A 143 -13.29 4.72 -2.12
C PHE A 143 -11.89 5.31 -2.25
N PHE A 144 -11.65 6.04 -3.34
CA PHE A 144 -10.34 6.61 -3.58
C PHE A 144 -10.39 8.13 -3.78
N GLY A 145 -9.41 8.79 -3.13
CA GLY A 145 -9.20 10.23 -3.26
C GLY A 145 -7.90 10.55 -3.99
N PHE A 146 -7.97 11.47 -4.94
CA PHE A 146 -6.82 11.96 -5.68
C PHE A 146 -6.80 13.49 -5.66
N ARG A 147 -5.65 14.06 -5.99
CA ARG A 147 -5.56 15.49 -6.18
C ARG A 147 -6.33 15.93 -7.44
N ASP A 148 -6.00 15.34 -8.59
CA ASP A 148 -6.54 15.71 -9.90
C ASP A 148 -6.95 14.49 -10.73
N THR A 149 -5.99 13.63 -11.05
CA THR A 149 -6.14 12.55 -12.03
C THR A 149 -6.13 11.18 -11.34
N PRO A 150 -7.26 10.46 -11.35
CA PRO A 150 -7.32 9.07 -10.92
C PRO A 150 -6.54 8.16 -11.88
N TYR A 151 -5.94 7.08 -11.34
CA TYR A 151 -5.24 6.06 -12.11
C TYR A 151 -5.59 4.65 -11.62
N CYS A 152 -5.44 3.65 -12.47
CA CYS A 152 -5.73 2.23 -12.21
C CYS A 152 -7.19 1.91 -11.83
N MET A 153 -8.16 2.78 -12.13
CA MET A 153 -9.55 2.61 -11.66
C MET A 153 -10.28 1.44 -12.32
N GLU A 154 -10.03 1.19 -13.60
CA GLU A 154 -10.71 0.10 -14.34
C GLU A 154 -10.38 -1.27 -13.75
N GLU A 155 -9.14 -1.46 -13.30
CA GLU A 155 -8.71 -2.70 -12.68
C GLU A 155 -9.48 -2.99 -11.39
N TYR A 156 -9.73 -1.96 -10.57
CA TYR A 156 -10.55 -2.09 -9.36
C TYR A 156 -12.00 -2.40 -9.66
N ARG A 157 -12.60 -1.80 -10.71
CA ARG A 157 -14.00 -2.06 -11.08
C ARG A 157 -14.28 -3.51 -11.40
N SER A 158 -13.28 -4.26 -11.84
CA SER A 158 -13.43 -5.68 -12.15
C SER A 158 -13.55 -6.58 -10.91
N ILE A 159 -13.01 -6.14 -9.76
CA ILE A 159 -12.87 -6.95 -8.54
C ILE A 159 -13.59 -6.37 -7.31
N ALA A 160 -14.04 -5.13 -7.35
CA ALA A 160 -14.83 -4.48 -6.31
C ALA A 160 -16.34 -4.61 -6.57
N ASN A 161 -17.16 -4.41 -5.54
CA ASN A 161 -18.60 -4.25 -5.67
C ASN A 161 -18.95 -2.85 -6.17
N LEU A 162 -18.30 -1.84 -5.61
CA LEU A 162 -18.45 -0.42 -5.93
C LEU A 162 -17.09 0.26 -5.99
N VAL A 163 -16.90 1.20 -6.91
CA VAL A 163 -15.72 2.10 -6.93
C VAL A 163 -16.21 3.53 -7.04
N LYS A 164 -15.96 4.32 -5.99
CA LYS A 164 -16.19 5.77 -5.99
C LYS A 164 -14.88 6.53 -5.90
N VAL A 165 -14.82 7.65 -6.60
CA VAL A 165 -13.63 8.51 -6.67
C VAL A 165 -13.99 9.92 -6.29
N SER A 166 -13.11 10.57 -5.50
CA SER A 166 -13.11 12.01 -5.30
C SER A 166 -11.82 12.64 -5.81
N THR A 167 -11.91 13.88 -6.24
CA THR A 167 -10.72 14.70 -6.55
C THR A 167 -10.84 16.05 -5.88
N ASP A 168 -9.69 16.60 -5.45
CA ASP A 168 -9.65 17.91 -4.80
C ASP A 168 -10.09 19.03 -5.76
N THR A 169 -9.86 18.84 -7.06
CA THR A 169 -10.23 19.78 -8.12
C THR A 169 -11.66 19.61 -8.64
N GLY A 170 -12.29 18.47 -8.35
CA GLY A 170 -13.59 18.11 -8.93
C GLY A 170 -13.53 17.75 -10.42
N ALA A 171 -12.35 17.55 -10.98
CA ALA A 171 -12.17 17.20 -12.40
C ALA A 171 -12.75 15.83 -12.74
N VAL A 172 -12.69 14.88 -11.79
CA VAL A 172 -13.24 13.53 -11.94
C VAL A 172 -13.92 13.10 -10.64
N GLY A 173 -15.13 12.56 -10.75
CA GLY A 173 -15.88 12.05 -9.61
C GLY A 173 -16.41 13.13 -8.69
N PHE A 174 -16.38 12.88 -7.40
CA PHE A 174 -16.86 13.82 -6.39
C PHE A 174 -15.83 14.91 -6.12
N HIS A 175 -16.28 16.16 -6.04
CA HIS A 175 -15.43 17.29 -5.64
C HIS A 175 -15.35 17.34 -4.11
N GLY A 176 -14.23 16.92 -3.53
CA GLY A 176 -14.05 16.92 -2.09
C GLY A 176 -13.16 15.75 -1.61
N PHE A 177 -13.20 15.48 -0.32
CA PHE A 177 -12.38 14.46 0.29
C PHE A 177 -13.01 13.06 0.21
N VAL A 178 -12.19 12.05 0.08
CA VAL A 178 -12.63 10.65 0.03
C VAL A 178 -13.48 10.23 1.23
N THR A 179 -13.23 10.80 2.40
CA THR A 179 -14.00 10.56 3.62
C THR A 179 -15.45 11.05 3.58
N GLN A 180 -15.83 11.78 2.54
CA GLN A 180 -17.21 12.23 2.29
C GLN A 180 -17.98 11.25 1.36
N LEU A 181 -17.30 10.24 0.82
CA LEU A 181 -17.91 9.30 -0.14
C LEU A 181 -18.66 8.14 0.52
N TYR A 182 -18.47 7.90 1.81
CA TYR A 182 -19.02 6.78 2.55
C TYR A 182 -19.37 7.17 3.98
N ASP A 183 -20.31 6.44 4.59
CA ASP A 183 -20.54 6.48 6.04
C ASP A 183 -19.92 5.21 6.65
N PRO A 184 -18.98 5.29 7.61
CA PRO A 184 -18.45 4.13 8.28
C PRO A 184 -19.49 3.20 8.92
N ALA A 185 -20.66 3.75 9.28
CA ALA A 185 -21.76 2.96 9.85
C ALA A 185 -22.38 1.92 8.90
N ASP A 186 -22.14 2.05 7.59
CA ASP A 186 -22.62 1.11 6.58
C ASP A 186 -21.70 -0.12 6.46
N TYR A 187 -20.57 -0.16 7.18
CA TYR A 187 -19.52 -1.18 7.03
C TYR A 187 -19.17 -1.84 8.36
N ASP A 188 -18.82 -3.11 8.30
CA ASP A 188 -18.30 -3.86 9.44
C ASP A 188 -16.84 -3.46 9.76
N VAL A 189 -16.07 -3.04 8.73
CA VAL A 189 -14.68 -2.61 8.85
C VAL A 189 -14.28 -1.66 7.73
N VAL A 190 -13.38 -0.72 8.04
CA VAL A 190 -12.78 0.20 7.07
C VAL A 190 -11.27 -0.02 7.03
N LEU A 191 -10.72 -0.31 5.84
CA LEU A 191 -9.30 -0.57 5.59
C LEU A 191 -8.70 0.61 4.83
N VAL A 192 -7.70 1.29 5.40
CA VAL A 192 -7.26 2.61 4.93
C VAL A 192 -5.77 2.65 4.62
N CYS A 193 -5.40 3.28 3.49
CA CYS A 193 -4.02 3.65 3.19
C CYS A 193 -3.95 4.99 2.45
N GLY A 194 -3.05 5.88 2.85
CA GLY A 194 -2.86 7.18 2.20
C GLY A 194 -2.23 8.23 3.10
N PRO A 195 -2.34 9.51 2.75
CA PRO A 195 -1.77 10.60 3.54
C PRO A 195 -2.23 10.56 5.00
N THR A 196 -1.31 10.89 5.92
CA THR A 196 -1.58 10.85 7.38
C THR A 196 -2.85 11.61 7.77
N VAL A 197 -3.09 12.79 7.17
CA VAL A 197 -4.29 13.59 7.44
C VAL A 197 -5.57 12.84 7.04
N MET A 198 -5.55 12.14 5.90
CA MET A 198 -6.67 11.34 5.43
C MET A 198 -6.93 10.15 6.37
N MET A 199 -5.88 9.39 6.73
CA MET A 199 -5.99 8.25 7.64
C MET A 199 -6.51 8.68 9.01
N LYS A 200 -6.00 9.80 9.55
CA LYS A 200 -6.48 10.39 10.80
C LYS A 200 -7.97 10.71 10.75
N ASN A 201 -8.45 11.35 9.68
CA ASN A 201 -9.85 11.68 9.51
C ASN A 201 -10.72 10.43 9.38
N ALA A 202 -10.30 9.45 8.57
CA ALA A 202 -11.00 8.18 8.42
C ALA A 202 -11.12 7.44 9.78
N ALA A 203 -10.01 7.33 10.52
CA ALA A 203 -9.97 6.71 11.83
C ALA A 203 -10.90 7.42 12.85
N ARG A 204 -10.93 8.77 12.83
CA ARG A 204 -11.83 9.55 13.67
C ARG A 204 -13.30 9.28 13.35
N LEU A 205 -13.68 9.30 12.07
CA LEU A 205 -15.05 9.02 11.64
C LEU A 205 -15.48 7.59 12.01
N CYS A 206 -14.60 6.61 11.83
CA CYS A 206 -14.84 5.23 12.23
C CYS A 206 -15.05 5.12 13.76
N ALA A 207 -14.20 5.79 14.55
CA ALA A 207 -14.33 5.79 16.01
C ALA A 207 -15.65 6.43 16.48
N GLU A 208 -16.11 7.50 15.83
CA GLU A 208 -17.41 8.15 16.11
C GLU A 208 -18.60 7.23 15.84
N LYS A 209 -18.46 6.30 14.89
CA LYS A 209 -19.50 5.33 14.52
C LYS A 209 -19.34 3.96 15.19
N GLY A 210 -18.23 3.73 15.90
CA GLY A 210 -17.91 2.43 16.50
C GLY A 210 -17.48 1.37 15.47
N THR A 211 -17.11 1.79 14.26
CA THR A 211 -16.67 0.88 13.19
C THR A 211 -15.16 0.60 13.30
N PRO A 212 -14.73 -0.67 13.33
CA PRO A 212 -13.31 -1.04 13.28
C PRO A 212 -12.59 -0.43 12.08
N CYS A 213 -11.36 0.04 12.29
CA CYS A 213 -10.57 0.69 11.26
C CYS A 213 -9.11 0.21 11.33
N PHE A 214 -8.60 -0.28 10.22
CA PHE A 214 -7.17 -0.62 10.08
C PHE A 214 -6.50 0.36 9.12
N VAL A 215 -5.32 0.83 9.50
CA VAL A 215 -4.54 1.82 8.75
C VAL A 215 -3.19 1.27 8.36
N SER A 216 -2.82 1.44 7.09
CA SER A 216 -1.48 1.12 6.60
C SER A 216 -0.60 2.36 6.69
N MET A 217 0.29 2.38 7.67
CA MET A 217 1.13 3.54 7.98
C MET A 217 2.41 3.58 7.15
N GLU A 218 2.82 4.80 6.80
CA GLU A 218 4.09 5.07 6.15
C GLU A 218 5.05 5.81 7.10
N LYS A 219 6.32 5.39 7.10
CA LYS A 219 7.42 6.07 7.81
C LYS A 219 8.70 5.97 6.99
N LYS A 220 9.62 6.88 7.21
CA LYS A 220 10.99 6.75 6.68
C LYS A 220 11.61 5.48 7.24
N MET A 221 12.17 4.65 6.38
CA MET A 221 12.76 3.36 6.75
C MET A 221 14.23 3.30 6.34
N ALA A 222 15.03 2.67 7.19
CA ALA A 222 16.40 2.32 6.88
C ALA A 222 16.54 0.79 6.71
N CYS A 223 16.44 0.00 7.78
CA CYS A 223 16.70 -1.43 7.74
C CYS A 223 15.52 -2.28 7.22
N GLY A 224 14.27 -1.82 7.33
CA GLY A 224 13.07 -2.56 6.93
C GLY A 224 12.70 -3.78 7.80
N ILE A 225 13.54 -4.16 8.78
CA ILE A 225 13.42 -5.41 9.56
C ILE A 225 13.26 -5.19 11.08
N GLY A 226 13.03 -3.95 11.53
CA GLY A 226 12.83 -3.60 12.93
C GLY A 226 14.12 -3.49 13.77
N ALA A 227 15.31 -3.53 13.16
CA ALA A 227 16.58 -3.48 13.90
C ALA A 227 17.03 -2.07 14.27
N CYS A 228 16.81 -1.08 13.39
CA CYS A 228 17.34 0.29 13.58
C CYS A 228 16.39 1.24 14.32
N LEU A 229 15.12 0.85 14.52
CA LEU A 229 14.06 1.62 15.16
C LEU A 229 13.74 2.98 14.49
N GLY A 230 14.32 3.26 13.32
CA GLY A 230 14.12 4.54 12.59
C GLY A 230 12.69 4.79 12.11
N CYS A 231 11.88 3.75 11.97
CA CYS A 231 10.47 3.84 11.57
C CYS A 231 9.49 3.66 12.74
N THR A 232 9.93 3.90 13.97
CA THR A 232 9.07 3.78 15.15
C THR A 232 7.95 4.80 15.11
N CYS A 233 6.73 4.36 15.37
CA CYS A 233 5.57 5.18 15.65
C CYS A 233 5.17 5.03 17.11
N GLU A 234 4.58 6.08 17.66
CA GLU A 234 4.02 6.07 19.01
C GLU A 234 2.70 5.32 19.03
N THR A 235 2.47 4.56 20.09
CA THR A 235 1.20 3.88 20.32
C THR A 235 0.51 4.43 21.56
N LYS A 236 -0.81 4.30 21.63
CA LYS A 236 -1.59 4.75 22.80
C LYS A 236 -1.25 3.98 24.07
N GLY A 237 -0.66 2.80 23.98
CA GLY A 237 -0.13 2.04 25.10
C GLY A 237 1.25 2.55 25.62
N GLY A 238 1.83 3.59 25.02
CA GLY A 238 3.10 4.18 25.42
C GLY A 238 4.33 3.42 24.91
N GLU A 239 4.16 2.29 24.24
CA GLU A 239 5.26 1.54 23.61
C GLU A 239 5.43 2.00 22.16
N GLY A 240 6.69 2.18 21.74
CA GLY A 240 7.01 2.42 20.33
C GLY A 240 6.90 1.14 19.51
N LYS A 241 6.18 1.15 18.38
CA LYS A 241 6.13 0.04 17.42
C LYS A 241 6.86 0.41 16.13
N SER A 242 7.72 -0.47 15.62
CA SER A 242 8.38 -0.25 14.33
C SER A 242 7.42 -0.57 13.19
N VAL A 243 7.14 0.41 12.32
CA VAL A 243 6.23 0.25 11.17
C VAL A 243 6.67 -0.90 10.25
N CYS A 244 7.98 -1.08 10.05
CA CYS A 244 8.50 -2.13 9.18
C CYS A 244 8.38 -3.56 9.74
N LYS A 245 8.26 -3.72 11.07
CA LYS A 245 8.21 -5.04 11.72
C LYS A 245 6.85 -5.34 12.33
N ASN A 246 6.26 -4.39 13.05
CA ASN A 246 4.98 -4.54 13.73
C ASN A 246 3.79 -4.16 12.85
N GLY A 247 3.99 -3.25 11.90
CA GLY A 247 3.10 -2.85 10.83
C GLY A 247 3.60 -3.35 9.46
N PRO A 248 3.23 -2.67 8.35
CA PRO A 248 2.66 -1.31 8.31
C PRO A 248 1.19 -1.20 8.71
N VAL A 249 0.44 -2.30 8.74
CA VAL A 249 -0.98 -2.29 9.09
C VAL A 249 -1.16 -2.36 10.60
N PHE A 250 -1.94 -1.43 11.13
CA PHE A 250 -2.29 -1.32 12.54
C PHE A 250 -3.79 -1.10 12.73
N ASP A 251 -4.32 -1.54 13.85
CA ASP A 251 -5.60 -1.04 14.32
C ASP A 251 -5.46 0.48 14.61
N ALA A 252 -6.36 1.27 14.05
CA ALA A 252 -6.32 2.74 14.20
C ALA A 252 -6.49 3.21 15.66
N THR A 253 -7.02 2.34 16.53
CA THR A 253 -7.12 2.61 17.96
C THR A 253 -5.79 2.48 18.70
N GLU A 254 -4.80 1.79 18.13
CA GLU A 254 -3.50 1.55 18.77
C GLU A 254 -2.47 2.66 18.51
N VAL A 255 -2.57 3.39 17.41
CA VAL A 255 -1.52 4.30 16.94
C VAL A 255 -1.90 5.78 17.08
N PHE A 256 -0.87 6.63 17.22
CA PHE A 256 -0.99 8.07 17.03
C PHE A 256 -0.59 8.47 15.60
N PHE A 257 -1.30 9.47 15.06
CA PHE A 257 -1.06 10.01 13.71
C PHE A 257 -0.30 11.33 13.75
#